data_8ec883b8446a39d6d4028c8ce5fa87f7
#
_entry.id   8ec883b8446a39d6d4028c8ce5fa87f7
#
_cell.length_a   1.000
_cell.length_b   1.000
_cell.length_c   1.000
_cell.angle_alpha   90.00
_cell.angle_beta   90.00
_cell.angle_gamma   90.00
#
_symmetry.space_group_name_H-M   'P 1'
#
loop_
_entity.id
_entity.type
_entity.pdbx_description
1 polymer ?
#
loop_
_entity_poly.entity_id
_entity_poly.type
_entity_poly.pdbx_seq_one_letter_code
_entity_poly.pdbx_strand_id
1 'polypeptide(L)'
;MSIDDADRIYLVEIETPQVPPEVASHVDRVWQFRCYIPPGYDFMRMSGGGRVAENGIYHSGSSGSSSGSPNPEATHELLTISFQKKDNRSVLFDCFGGSAGTTSWHRFNQEQLDDSLVVQKLAASNQRPRSFDQDTILPLLKIYDPSTAEEKEVAGKKFTTYAGGLFVLFPKTRTSEFNQLHKGETPSDFDPSWVASEVSDE
;
A
#
# COMPACT_ATOMS: atom_id res chain seq x y z
N MET A 1 -5.15 -21.02 3.83
CA MET A 1 -4.48 -20.12 4.81
C MET A 1 -4.86 -20.67 6.18
N SER A 2 -3.89 -21.08 7.01
CA SER A 2 -4.15 -21.41 8.41
C SER A 2 -4.27 -20.12 9.20
N ILE A 3 -5.25 -20.03 10.10
CA ILE A 3 -5.50 -18.89 10.98
C ILE A 3 -5.36 -19.44 12.39
N ASP A 4 -4.27 -19.07 13.05
CA ASP A 4 -3.93 -19.58 14.37
C ASP A 4 -4.55 -18.71 15.48
N ASP A 5 -4.88 -17.45 15.17
CA ASP A 5 -5.55 -16.50 16.06
C ASP A 5 -6.61 -15.72 15.27
N ALA A 6 -7.88 -15.93 15.61
CA ALA A 6 -9.01 -15.34 14.90
C ALA A 6 -9.15 -13.82 15.09
N ASP A 7 -8.45 -13.26 16.09
CA ASP A 7 -8.49 -11.81 16.37
C ASP A 7 -7.40 -11.02 15.63
N ARG A 8 -6.57 -11.70 14.82
CA ARG A 8 -5.50 -11.07 14.05
C ARG A 8 -5.87 -10.93 12.58
N ILE A 9 -5.29 -9.94 11.92
CA ILE A 9 -5.34 -9.79 10.45
C ILE A 9 -4.29 -10.72 9.86
N TYR A 10 -4.64 -11.46 8.82
CA TYR A 10 -3.69 -12.28 8.06
C TYR A 10 -3.64 -11.87 6.61
N LEU A 11 -2.42 -11.76 6.09
CA LEU A 11 -2.15 -11.40 4.71
C LEU A 11 -1.20 -12.43 4.08
N VAL A 12 -1.51 -12.80 2.84
CA VAL A 12 -0.62 -13.61 2.00
C VAL A 12 -0.67 -13.10 0.56
N GLU A 13 0.49 -12.90 -0.04
CA GLU A 13 0.58 -12.55 -1.46
C GLU A 13 0.28 -13.78 -2.34
N ILE A 14 -0.43 -13.56 -3.42
CA ILE A 14 -0.64 -14.55 -4.47
C ILE A 14 0.49 -14.40 -5.49
N GLU A 15 1.36 -15.40 -5.59
CA GLU A 15 2.55 -15.36 -6.48
C GLU A 15 2.19 -15.18 -7.95
N THR A 16 1.08 -15.78 -8.38
CA THR A 16 0.61 -15.68 -9.76
C THR A 16 -0.79 -15.09 -9.78
N PRO A 17 -0.91 -13.76 -9.80
CA PRO A 17 -2.21 -13.09 -9.89
C PRO A 17 -2.96 -13.54 -11.14
N GLN A 18 -4.23 -13.86 -10.98
CA GLN A 18 -5.10 -14.16 -12.12
C GLN A 18 -5.74 -12.86 -12.61
N VAL A 19 -5.37 -12.47 -13.82
CA VAL A 19 -5.92 -11.29 -14.50
C VAL A 19 -6.80 -11.77 -15.64
N PRO A 20 -8.08 -11.36 -15.69
CA PRO A 20 -8.93 -11.67 -16.82
C PRO A 20 -8.30 -11.20 -18.14
N PRO A 21 -8.35 -11.98 -19.22
CA PRO A 21 -7.72 -11.64 -20.50
C PRO A 21 -8.14 -10.25 -21.02
N GLU A 22 -9.38 -9.85 -20.74
CA GLU A 22 -9.96 -8.58 -21.19
C GLU A 22 -9.28 -7.36 -20.56
N VAL A 23 -8.70 -7.53 -19.35
CA VAL A 23 -8.00 -6.45 -18.63
C VAL A 23 -6.49 -6.60 -18.70
N ALA A 24 -5.97 -7.76 -19.07
CA ALA A 24 -4.52 -8.02 -19.08
C ALA A 24 -3.74 -7.05 -19.99
N SER A 25 -4.34 -6.62 -21.11
CA SER A 25 -3.74 -5.63 -22.00
C SER A 25 -3.75 -4.18 -21.47
N HIS A 26 -4.46 -3.95 -20.36
CA HIS A 26 -4.63 -2.61 -19.78
C HIS A 26 -3.85 -2.42 -18.47
N VAL A 27 -3.06 -3.42 -18.05
CA VAL A 27 -2.27 -3.36 -16.84
C VAL A 27 -0.85 -3.82 -17.11
N ASP A 28 0.14 -3.10 -16.57
CA ASP A 28 1.55 -3.48 -16.69
C ASP A 28 1.97 -4.45 -15.58
N ARG A 29 1.43 -4.27 -14.39
CA ARG A 29 1.70 -5.13 -13.22
C ARG A 29 0.45 -5.28 -12.36
N VAL A 30 0.31 -6.45 -11.72
CA VAL A 30 -0.77 -6.75 -10.78
C VAL A 30 -0.19 -7.45 -9.56
N TRP A 31 -0.68 -7.06 -8.40
CA TRP A 31 -0.43 -7.73 -7.13
C TRP A 31 -1.77 -8.11 -6.51
N GLN A 32 -1.85 -9.31 -5.96
CA GLN A 32 -3.03 -9.79 -5.27
C GLN A 32 -2.64 -10.32 -3.89
N PHE A 33 -3.46 -9.99 -2.91
CA PHE A 33 -3.29 -10.43 -1.53
C PHE A 33 -4.59 -11.04 -1.03
N ARG A 34 -4.50 -12.24 -0.47
CA ARG A 34 -5.61 -12.80 0.32
C ARG A 34 -5.51 -12.24 1.72
N CYS A 35 -6.61 -11.66 2.19
CA CYS A 35 -6.72 -11.03 3.49
C CYS A 35 -7.77 -11.77 4.31
N TYR A 36 -7.42 -12.17 5.51
CA TYR A 36 -8.40 -12.49 6.54
C TYR A 36 -8.60 -11.26 7.41
N ILE A 37 -9.82 -10.83 7.52
CA ILE A 37 -10.26 -9.68 8.31
C ILE A 37 -11.05 -10.21 9.50
N PRO A 38 -10.59 -9.99 10.75
CA PRO A 38 -11.28 -10.47 11.93
C PRO A 38 -12.63 -9.78 12.15
N PRO A 39 -13.52 -10.38 12.96
CA PRO A 39 -14.80 -9.77 13.30
C PRO A 39 -14.62 -8.39 13.93
N GLY A 40 -15.47 -7.44 13.57
CA GLY A 40 -15.47 -6.10 14.16
C GLY A 40 -14.31 -5.20 13.74
N TYR A 41 -13.37 -5.65 12.89
CA TYR A 41 -12.26 -4.82 12.43
C TYR A 41 -12.77 -3.68 11.56
N ASP A 42 -12.56 -2.46 12.06
CA ASP A 42 -12.92 -1.22 11.38
C ASP A 42 -11.67 -0.56 10.81
N PHE A 43 -11.65 -0.32 9.50
CA PHE A 43 -10.45 0.17 8.82
C PHE A 43 -10.76 1.24 7.79
N MET A 44 -9.72 2.02 7.49
CA MET A 44 -9.67 2.95 6.37
C MET A 44 -8.57 2.49 5.41
N ARG A 45 -8.79 2.67 4.14
CA ARG A 45 -7.76 2.46 3.13
C ARG A 45 -7.39 3.79 2.46
N MET A 46 -6.14 3.88 2.05
CA MET A 46 -5.64 5.00 1.26
C MET A 46 -4.77 4.50 0.14
N SER A 47 -5.03 4.98 -1.06
CA SER A 47 -4.09 4.93 -2.18
C SER A 47 -3.58 6.35 -2.45
N GLY A 48 -2.27 6.53 -2.45
CA GLY A 48 -1.61 7.80 -2.66
C GLY A 48 -0.66 7.77 -3.84
N GLY A 49 -0.62 8.85 -4.62
CA GLY A 49 0.29 9.01 -5.75
C GLY A 49 0.87 10.41 -5.80
N GLY A 50 2.15 10.52 -6.18
CA GLY A 50 2.91 11.77 -6.21
C GLY A 50 4.34 11.55 -5.74
N ARG A 51 4.64 11.94 -4.52
CA ARG A 51 5.95 11.70 -3.87
C ARG A 51 5.77 10.76 -2.69
N VAL A 52 6.62 9.75 -2.59
CA VAL A 52 6.66 8.79 -1.48
C VAL A 52 8.08 8.71 -0.92
N ALA A 53 8.23 8.41 0.36
CA ALA A 53 9.55 8.17 0.96
C ALA A 53 9.99 6.72 0.75
N GLU A 54 11.28 6.49 0.65
CA GLU A 54 11.87 5.15 0.60
C GLU A 54 11.58 4.37 1.89
N ASN A 55 11.87 5.00 3.01
CA ASN A 55 11.66 4.41 4.33
C ASN A 55 10.39 4.98 4.98
N GLY A 56 9.73 4.15 5.78
CA GLY A 56 8.52 4.53 6.48
C GLY A 56 7.34 4.82 5.55
N ILE A 57 6.36 5.55 6.08
CA ILE A 57 5.14 5.92 5.35
C ILE A 57 5.10 7.45 5.23
N TYR A 58 5.25 7.92 4.03
CA TYR A 58 5.08 9.32 3.66
C TYR A 58 4.47 9.41 2.28
N HIS A 59 3.58 10.38 2.09
CA HIS A 59 2.98 10.67 0.80
C HIS A 59 2.72 12.18 0.68
N SER A 60 2.97 12.73 -0.49
CA SER A 60 2.47 14.05 -0.86
C SER A 60 2.05 14.06 -2.32
N GLY A 61 0.81 14.47 -2.58
CA GLY A 61 0.22 14.47 -3.92
C GLY A 61 -1.27 14.16 -3.87
N SER A 62 -1.78 13.46 -4.87
CA SER A 62 -3.18 13.04 -4.93
C SER A 62 -3.39 11.76 -4.11
N SER A 63 -4.49 11.67 -3.42
CA SER A 63 -4.88 10.45 -2.71
C SER A 63 -6.37 10.18 -2.82
N GLY A 64 -6.70 8.90 -2.88
CA GLY A 64 -8.04 8.39 -2.70
C GLY A 64 -8.15 7.64 -1.38
N SER A 65 -9.26 7.78 -0.70
CA SER A 65 -9.49 7.07 0.55
C SER A 65 -10.93 6.57 0.64
N SER A 66 -11.11 5.47 1.36
CA SER A 66 -12.43 4.99 1.74
C SER A 66 -12.36 4.30 3.11
N SER A 67 -13.47 4.30 3.83
CA SER A 67 -13.63 3.52 5.05
C SER A 67 -14.56 2.35 4.79
N GLY A 68 -14.24 1.18 5.36
CA GLY A 68 -15.16 0.06 5.48
C GLY A 68 -16.09 0.25 6.66
N SER A 69 -17.14 -0.54 6.71
CA SER A 69 -17.91 -0.76 7.94
C SER A 69 -17.43 -2.07 8.56
N PRO A 70 -17.29 -2.14 9.90
CA PRO A 70 -16.91 -3.37 10.55
C PRO A 70 -17.95 -4.46 10.27
N ASN A 71 -17.47 -5.64 9.88
CA ASN A 71 -18.32 -6.80 9.69
C ASN A 71 -18.43 -7.55 11.02
N PRO A 72 -19.63 -7.96 11.47
CA PRO A 72 -19.78 -8.74 12.69
C PRO A 72 -19.15 -10.15 12.59
N GLU A 73 -18.93 -10.64 11.40
CA GLU A 73 -18.29 -11.92 11.11
C GLU A 73 -16.95 -11.72 10.44
N ALA A 74 -16.03 -12.67 10.63
CA ALA A 74 -14.78 -12.69 9.91
C ALA A 74 -15.00 -12.82 8.40
N THR A 75 -14.19 -12.11 7.61
CA THR A 75 -14.26 -12.17 6.15
C THR A 75 -12.93 -12.55 5.53
N HIS A 76 -13.01 -13.21 4.37
CA HIS A 76 -11.87 -13.46 3.50
C HIS A 76 -12.01 -12.60 2.26
N GLU A 77 -11.11 -11.63 2.14
CA GLU A 77 -11.14 -10.64 1.07
C GLU A 77 -9.96 -10.83 0.12
N LEU A 78 -10.18 -10.46 -1.14
CA LEU A 78 -9.12 -10.36 -2.13
C LEU A 78 -8.82 -8.87 -2.37
N LEU A 79 -7.61 -8.44 -2.00
CA LEU A 79 -7.09 -7.16 -2.41
C LEU A 79 -6.37 -7.33 -3.75
N THR A 80 -6.79 -6.60 -4.75
CA THR A 80 -6.10 -6.49 -6.04
C THR A 80 -5.60 -5.07 -6.23
N ILE A 81 -4.31 -4.93 -6.51
CA ILE A 81 -3.68 -3.65 -6.86
C ILE A 81 -3.07 -3.82 -8.24
N SER A 82 -3.42 -2.94 -9.18
CA SER A 82 -2.84 -2.91 -10.50
C SER A 82 -2.14 -1.60 -10.77
N PHE A 83 -1.09 -1.67 -11.58
CA PHE A 83 -0.30 -0.54 -12.02
C PHE A 83 -0.34 -0.46 -13.54
N GLN A 84 -0.56 0.72 -14.05
CA GLN A 84 -0.54 1.02 -15.47
C GLN A 84 0.28 2.29 -15.76
N LYS A 85 1.07 2.21 -16.79
CA LYS A 85 1.70 3.36 -17.41
C LYS A 85 0.83 3.84 -18.57
N LYS A 86 0.43 5.08 -18.54
CA LYS A 86 -0.38 5.67 -19.62
C LYS A 86 0.16 7.06 -19.94
N ASP A 87 0.68 7.21 -21.14
CA ASP A 87 1.31 8.47 -21.61
C ASP A 87 2.38 8.94 -20.61
N ASN A 88 2.20 10.13 -20.03
CA ASN A 88 3.09 10.73 -19.05
C ASN A 88 2.63 10.49 -17.58
N ARG A 89 1.71 9.56 -17.34
CA ARG A 89 1.17 9.25 -16.02
C ARG A 89 1.43 7.80 -15.62
N SER A 90 1.60 7.61 -14.33
CA SER A 90 1.48 6.32 -13.67
C SER A 90 0.15 6.28 -12.94
N VAL A 91 -0.56 5.17 -13.05
CA VAL A 91 -1.87 4.97 -12.42
C VAL A 91 -1.81 3.72 -11.55
N LEU A 92 -2.27 3.85 -10.33
CA LEU A 92 -2.51 2.75 -9.40
C LEU A 92 -4.02 2.62 -9.22
N PHE A 93 -4.53 1.43 -9.46
CA PHE A 93 -5.92 1.08 -9.22
C PHE A 93 -5.97 -0.01 -8.17
N ASP A 94 -6.84 0.13 -7.20
CA ASP A 94 -7.05 -0.85 -6.15
C ASP A 94 -8.52 -1.29 -6.06
N CYS A 95 -8.72 -2.55 -5.70
CA CYS A 95 -10.03 -3.12 -5.41
C CYS A 95 -9.94 -3.97 -4.14
N PHE A 96 -10.76 -3.63 -3.15
CA PHE A 96 -10.79 -4.32 -1.86
C PHE A 96 -12.14 -4.16 -1.17
N GLY A 97 -12.69 -5.24 -0.63
CA GLY A 97 -13.95 -5.20 0.13
C GLY A 97 -15.13 -4.64 -0.67
N GLY A 98 -15.23 -4.98 -1.97
CA GLY A 98 -16.30 -4.51 -2.85
C GLY A 98 -16.22 -3.04 -3.26
N SER A 99 -15.17 -2.32 -2.90
CA SER A 99 -14.93 -0.94 -3.32
C SER A 99 -13.61 -0.80 -4.08
N ALA A 100 -13.53 0.21 -4.95
CA ALA A 100 -12.38 0.47 -5.80
C ALA A 100 -11.86 1.90 -5.61
N GLY A 101 -10.56 2.08 -5.83
CA GLY A 101 -9.89 3.36 -5.79
C GLY A 101 -8.92 3.51 -6.95
N THR A 102 -8.59 4.75 -7.28
CA THR A 102 -7.61 5.08 -8.30
C THR A 102 -6.80 6.28 -7.84
N THR A 103 -5.50 6.19 -8.00
CA THR A 103 -4.59 7.33 -7.83
C THR A 103 -3.63 7.42 -9.00
N SER A 104 -3.16 8.62 -9.31
CA SER A 104 -2.21 8.81 -10.41
C SER A 104 -1.21 9.90 -10.08
N TRP A 105 -0.02 9.81 -10.70
CA TRP A 105 1.02 10.83 -10.62
C TRP A 105 1.71 11.01 -11.97
N HIS A 106 2.31 12.17 -12.17
CA HIS A 106 3.08 12.46 -13.37
C HIS A 106 4.43 11.76 -13.34
N ARG A 107 4.88 11.30 -14.46
CA ARG A 107 6.24 10.78 -14.67
C ARG A 107 7.14 11.93 -15.06
N PHE A 108 8.32 11.94 -14.51
CA PHE A 108 9.30 12.99 -14.80
C PHE A 108 10.30 12.64 -15.89
N ASN A 109 10.44 11.36 -16.28
CA ASN A 109 11.29 10.95 -17.40
C ASN A 109 10.65 9.78 -18.17
N GLN A 110 10.41 9.99 -19.48
CA GLN A 110 9.71 9.02 -20.33
C GLN A 110 10.57 7.84 -20.81
N GLU A 111 11.88 7.97 -20.83
CA GLU A 111 12.76 7.03 -21.56
C GLU A 111 13.37 5.88 -20.76
N GLN A 112 13.33 5.88 -19.44
CA GLN A 112 14.11 4.94 -18.60
C GLN A 112 13.32 3.96 -17.74
N LEU A 113 12.11 3.59 -18.09
CA LEU A 113 11.10 3.24 -17.08
C LEU A 113 10.78 1.78 -16.85
N ASP A 114 11.35 0.81 -17.53
CA ASP A 114 10.84 -0.55 -17.40
C ASP A 114 11.53 -1.41 -16.33
N ASP A 115 12.81 -1.18 -16.07
CA ASP A 115 13.59 -2.03 -15.13
C ASP A 115 13.99 -1.35 -13.81
N SER A 116 13.69 -0.04 -13.64
CA SER A 116 14.19 0.73 -12.50
C SER A 116 13.17 0.95 -11.37
N LEU A 117 11.91 0.53 -11.54
CA LEU A 117 10.92 0.71 -10.47
C LEU A 117 11.20 -0.18 -9.28
N VAL A 118 11.35 0.44 -8.12
CA VAL A 118 11.39 -0.27 -6.86
C VAL A 118 9.98 -0.56 -6.40
N VAL A 119 9.74 -1.82 -6.03
CA VAL A 119 8.48 -2.29 -5.45
C VAL A 119 8.75 -2.84 -4.07
N GLN A 120 8.15 -2.25 -3.06
CA GLN A 120 8.19 -2.74 -1.68
C GLN A 120 6.83 -3.32 -1.31
N LYS A 121 6.83 -4.54 -0.79
CA LYS A 121 5.64 -5.28 -0.39
C LYS A 121 5.75 -5.70 1.07
N LEU A 122 4.72 -5.44 1.85
CA LEU A 122 4.68 -5.87 3.23
C LEU A 122 4.47 -7.38 3.36
N ALA A 123 3.56 -7.93 2.56
CA ALA A 123 3.28 -9.35 2.50
C ALA A 123 4.24 -10.03 1.51
N ALA A 124 5.55 -9.96 1.77
CA ALA A 124 6.54 -10.57 0.89
C ALA A 124 6.25 -12.08 0.69
N SER A 125 6.55 -12.55 -0.47
CA SER A 125 6.15 -13.78 -1.17
C SER A 125 6.45 -15.13 -0.48
N ASN A 126 6.66 -15.19 0.80
CA ASN A 126 7.16 -16.40 1.45
C ASN A 126 6.09 -17.45 1.74
N GLN A 127 5.15 -17.69 0.85
CA GLN A 127 4.21 -18.83 0.93
C GLN A 127 3.47 -18.99 2.27
N ARG A 128 3.79 -18.20 3.29
CA ARG A 128 3.15 -18.22 4.61
C ARG A 128 2.39 -16.93 4.86
N PRO A 129 1.17 -17.03 5.40
CA PRO A 129 0.45 -15.86 5.85
C PRO A 129 1.24 -15.12 6.93
N ARG A 130 1.32 -13.80 6.81
CA ARG A 130 1.81 -12.93 7.89
C ARG A 130 0.63 -12.46 8.71
N SER A 131 0.78 -12.44 10.02
CA SER A 131 -0.27 -12.00 10.95
C SER A 131 0.09 -10.67 11.59
N PHE A 132 -0.92 -9.84 11.80
CA PHE A 132 -0.78 -8.49 12.35
C PHE A 132 -1.85 -8.22 13.40
N ASP A 133 -1.52 -7.44 14.40
CA ASP A 133 -2.49 -6.94 15.36
C ASP A 133 -3.45 -5.95 14.69
N GLN A 134 -4.69 -5.87 15.19
CA GLN A 134 -5.72 -5.01 14.60
C GLN A 134 -5.38 -3.51 14.68
N ASP A 135 -4.43 -3.11 15.51
CA ASP A 135 -3.97 -1.71 15.62
C ASP A 135 -2.75 -1.39 14.75
N THR A 136 -2.32 -2.32 13.91
CA THR A 136 -1.16 -2.16 13.03
C THR A 136 -1.53 -1.40 11.75
N ILE A 137 -0.77 -0.36 11.39
CA ILE A 137 -0.84 0.27 10.08
C ILE A 137 -0.12 -0.63 9.07
N LEU A 138 -0.79 -0.94 7.96
CA LEU A 138 -0.31 -1.92 6.98
C LEU A 138 -0.02 -1.26 5.62
N PRO A 139 1.23 -0.84 5.35
CA PRO A 139 1.65 -0.37 4.02
C PRO A 139 1.85 -1.57 3.10
N LEU A 140 0.82 -2.00 2.39
CA LEU A 140 0.82 -3.23 1.61
C LEU A 140 1.66 -3.17 0.34
N LEU A 141 1.68 -2.00 -0.30
CA LEU A 141 2.43 -1.78 -1.53
C LEU A 141 2.98 -0.37 -1.58
N LYS A 142 4.22 -0.24 -1.99
CA LYS A 142 4.85 1.03 -2.38
C LYS A 142 5.62 0.81 -3.66
N ILE A 143 5.46 1.73 -4.61
CA ILE A 143 6.16 1.73 -5.90
C ILE A 143 6.79 3.10 -6.08
N TYR A 144 8.05 3.16 -6.47
CA TYR A 144 8.69 4.43 -6.79
C TYR A 144 9.82 4.28 -7.79
N ASP A 145 10.16 5.39 -8.44
CA ASP A 145 11.27 5.51 -9.38
C ASP A 145 12.47 6.15 -8.67
N PRO A 146 13.54 5.37 -8.38
CA PRO A 146 14.72 5.88 -7.69
C PRO A 146 15.47 6.97 -8.45
N SER A 147 15.29 7.09 -9.77
CA SER A 147 15.91 8.15 -10.57
C SER A 147 15.34 9.55 -10.27
N THR A 148 14.20 9.62 -9.58
CA THR A 148 13.48 10.85 -9.26
C THR A 148 13.73 11.33 -7.84
N ALA A 149 14.85 10.97 -7.24
CA ALA A 149 15.22 11.34 -5.88
C ALA A 149 15.17 12.85 -5.65
N GLU A 150 14.55 13.28 -4.57
CA GLU A 150 14.46 14.67 -4.14
C GLU A 150 14.49 14.74 -2.61
N GLU A 151 15.35 15.58 -2.07
CA GLU A 151 15.35 15.84 -0.63
C GLU A 151 14.13 16.68 -0.23
N LYS A 152 13.49 16.30 0.84
CA LYS A 152 12.37 17.03 1.43
C LYS A 152 12.58 17.20 2.93
N GLU A 153 12.11 18.33 3.45
CA GLU A 153 12.08 18.60 4.87
C GLU A 153 10.62 18.82 5.31
N VAL A 154 10.18 18.05 6.30
CA VAL A 154 8.85 18.18 6.91
C VAL A 154 9.01 18.10 8.42
N ALA A 155 8.47 19.07 9.13
CA ALA A 155 8.56 19.18 10.58
C ALA A 155 10.00 19.06 11.13
N GLY A 156 10.97 19.65 10.41
CA GLY A 156 12.40 19.63 10.79
C GLY A 156 13.13 18.31 10.52
N LYS A 157 12.46 17.31 9.91
CA LYS A 157 13.07 16.04 9.49
C LYS A 157 13.37 16.10 8.00
N LYS A 158 14.60 15.78 7.63
CA LYS A 158 15.03 15.64 6.24
C LYS A 158 14.97 14.17 5.81
N PHE A 159 14.45 13.93 4.63
CA PHE A 159 14.38 12.59 4.04
C PHE A 159 14.29 12.69 2.52
N THR A 160 14.63 11.58 1.85
CA THR A 160 14.54 11.51 0.40
C THR A 160 13.15 11.01 -0.02
N THR A 161 12.58 11.65 -1.01
CA THR A 161 11.33 11.26 -1.65
C THR A 161 11.54 10.97 -3.13
N TYR A 162 10.64 10.18 -3.69
CA TYR A 162 10.67 9.73 -5.08
C TYR A 162 9.28 9.86 -5.70
N ALA A 163 9.21 10.04 -7.01
CA ALA A 163 7.94 9.92 -7.72
C ALA A 163 7.43 8.48 -7.60
N GLY A 164 6.22 8.33 -7.10
CA GLY A 164 5.69 7.01 -6.81
C GLY A 164 4.28 7.01 -6.27
N GLY A 165 3.85 5.84 -5.83
CA GLY A 165 2.56 5.62 -5.21
C GLY A 165 2.62 4.56 -4.11
N LEU A 166 1.61 4.57 -3.27
CA LEU A 166 1.48 3.61 -2.17
C LEU A 166 0.03 3.22 -1.92
N PHE A 167 -0.15 2.05 -1.31
CA PHE A 167 -1.42 1.58 -0.79
C PHE A 167 -1.25 1.16 0.67
N VAL A 168 -2.10 1.72 1.55
CA VAL A 168 -2.01 1.53 3.00
C VAL A 168 -3.40 1.24 3.57
N LEU A 169 -3.46 0.26 4.48
CA LEU A 169 -4.62 0.04 5.36
C LEU A 169 -4.32 0.62 6.75
N PHE A 170 -5.27 1.36 7.28
CA PHE A 170 -5.23 1.94 8.62
C PHE A 170 -6.36 1.37 9.44
N PRO A 171 -6.12 0.87 10.65
CA PRO A 171 -7.19 0.68 11.61
C PRO A 171 -7.81 2.04 11.97
N LYS A 172 -9.09 2.07 12.24
CA LYS A 172 -9.80 3.33 12.55
C LYS A 172 -9.34 4.00 13.84
N THR A 173 -8.74 3.23 14.74
CA THR A 173 -8.05 3.73 15.93
C THR A 173 -6.87 4.65 15.58
N ARG A 174 -6.30 4.51 14.37
CA ARG A 174 -5.18 5.30 13.86
C ARG A 174 -5.62 6.42 12.89
N THR A 175 -6.82 6.99 13.10
CA THR A 175 -7.37 8.08 12.26
C THR A 175 -6.47 9.32 12.27
N SER A 176 -5.76 9.60 13.35
CA SER A 176 -4.82 10.73 13.43
C SER A 176 -3.72 10.60 12.38
N GLU A 177 -3.05 9.45 12.33
CA GLU A 177 -1.97 9.14 11.40
C GLU A 177 -2.46 9.08 9.96
N PHE A 178 -3.65 8.51 9.76
CA PHE A 178 -4.31 8.54 8.45
C PHE A 178 -4.49 9.99 7.94
N ASN A 179 -4.99 10.88 8.78
CA ASN A 179 -5.21 12.29 8.41
C ASN A 179 -3.88 13.02 8.12
N GLN A 180 -2.84 12.76 8.89
CA GLN A 180 -1.51 13.33 8.68
C GLN A 180 -0.93 12.87 7.33
N LEU A 181 -1.03 11.57 7.03
CA LEU A 181 -0.58 11.04 5.75
C LEU A 181 -1.40 11.61 4.59
N HIS A 182 -2.71 11.69 4.73
CA HIS A 182 -3.62 12.22 3.71
C HIS A 182 -3.33 13.69 3.36
N LYS A 183 -2.91 14.48 4.33
CA LYS A 183 -2.51 15.89 4.15
C LYS A 183 -1.08 16.07 3.66
N GLY A 184 -0.30 15.01 3.52
CA GLY A 184 1.12 15.07 3.21
C GLY A 184 1.98 15.56 4.39
N GLU A 185 1.48 15.42 5.61
CA GLU A 185 2.20 15.67 6.84
C GLU A 185 2.93 14.40 7.28
N THR A 186 4.17 14.55 7.76
CA THR A 186 4.85 13.44 8.42
C THR A 186 4.25 13.29 9.81
N PRO A 187 3.77 12.10 10.20
CA PRO A 187 3.31 11.86 11.57
C PRO A 187 4.40 12.25 12.58
N SER A 188 4.01 12.83 13.70
CA SER A 188 4.94 13.24 14.76
C SER A 188 5.79 12.06 15.27
N ASP A 189 5.20 10.86 15.27
CA ASP A 189 5.80 9.60 15.68
C ASP A 189 6.12 8.73 14.45
N PHE A 190 6.66 9.34 13.39
CA PHE A 190 7.06 8.62 12.19
C PHE A 190 8.14 7.59 12.57
N ASP A 191 7.69 6.41 12.91
CA ASP A 191 8.51 5.26 13.24
C ASP A 191 8.66 4.38 11.97
N PRO A 192 9.89 4.11 11.52
CA PRO A 192 10.13 3.11 10.49
C PRO A 192 9.53 1.74 10.83
N SER A 193 9.26 1.44 12.09
CA SER A 193 8.58 0.24 12.54
C SER A 193 7.12 0.10 12.10
N TRP A 194 6.50 1.14 11.54
CA TRP A 194 5.21 1.00 10.85
C TRP A 194 5.31 0.09 9.62
N VAL A 195 6.48 0.03 9.03
CA VAL A 195 6.82 -1.02 8.07
C VAL A 195 7.30 -2.17 8.94
N ALA A 196 6.52 -3.24 9.05
CA ALA A 196 6.94 -4.42 9.78
C ALA A 196 8.37 -4.75 9.36
N SER A 197 9.32 -4.56 10.26
CA SER A 197 10.67 -5.02 10.07
C SER A 197 10.57 -6.49 9.68
N GLU A 198 11.30 -6.91 8.67
CA GLU A 198 11.51 -8.32 8.39
C GLU A 198 11.94 -8.94 9.71
N VAL A 199 11.06 -9.70 10.32
CA VAL A 199 11.47 -10.60 11.40
C VAL A 199 12.30 -11.64 10.66
N SER A 200 13.61 -11.51 10.75
CA SER A 200 14.53 -12.58 10.37
C SER A 200 14.14 -13.78 11.24
N ASP A 201 13.43 -14.73 10.64
CA ASP A 201 13.28 -16.05 11.18
C ASP A 201 14.69 -16.66 11.22
N GLU A 202 15.32 -16.69 12.41
CA GLU A 202 16.39 -17.60 12.74
C GLU A 202 15.85 -19.03 12.88
#